data_8d971c84fa8fb6807667cbccd9f7dc76
#
_entry.id   8d971c84fa8fb6807667cbccd9f7dc76
#
_cell.length_a   1.000
_cell.length_b   1.000
_cell.length_c   1.000
_cell.angle_alpha   90.00
_cell.angle_beta   90.00
_cell.angle_gamma   90.00
#
_symmetry.space_group_name_H-M   'P 1'
#
loop_
_entity.id
_entity.type
_entity.pdbx_description
1 polymer ?
#
loop_
_entity_poly.entity_id
_entity_poly.type
_entity_poly.pdbx_seq_one_letter_code
_entity_poly.pdbx_strand_id
1 'polypeptide(L)'
;MGNLNLLNIKIMMKVKVINKSNNANPKYETPQSAGCDVRADFSRVSPQNPIKLFGDGEIIFAGESHPLTMLRLDPGSRALIPTGIFTAIPEGYEIQVRPRSGLSLKKGLTCANCVGTIDAKINY
;
A
#
# COMPACT_ATOMS: atom_id res chain seq x y z
N MET A 1 -25.42 -3.80 39.19
CA MET A 1 -24.63 -3.67 37.94
C MET A 1 -25.52 -4.10 36.80
N GLY A 2 -25.84 -3.19 35.91
CA GLY A 2 -26.63 -3.51 34.72
C GLY A 2 -25.82 -4.38 33.77
N ASN A 3 -26.44 -5.48 33.28
CA ASN A 3 -25.91 -6.25 32.17
C ASN A 3 -25.93 -5.37 30.93
N LEU A 4 -24.77 -4.89 30.49
CA LEU A 4 -24.58 -4.33 29.16
C LEU A 4 -24.73 -5.49 28.16
N ASN A 5 -25.92 -5.67 27.62
CA ASN A 5 -26.12 -6.46 26.43
C ASN A 5 -25.48 -5.71 25.27
N LEU A 6 -24.22 -6.04 24.95
CA LEU A 6 -23.59 -5.60 23.71
C LEU A 6 -24.34 -6.23 22.56
N LEU A 7 -25.16 -5.41 21.88
CA LEU A 7 -25.76 -5.80 20.63
C LEU A 7 -24.62 -5.93 19.62
N ASN A 8 -24.21 -7.16 19.30
CA ASN A 8 -23.21 -7.46 18.29
C ASN A 8 -23.78 -7.16 16.90
N ILE A 9 -23.84 -5.88 16.53
CA ILE A 9 -24.16 -5.47 15.17
C ILE A 9 -22.87 -5.63 14.37
N LYS A 10 -22.74 -6.74 13.66
CA LYS A 10 -21.66 -6.92 12.69
C LYS A 10 -21.99 -6.09 11.45
N ILE A 11 -21.52 -4.85 11.42
CA ILE A 11 -21.57 -4.01 10.21
C ILE A 11 -20.51 -4.56 9.25
N MET A 12 -20.97 -5.24 8.21
CA MET A 12 -20.09 -5.69 7.13
C MET A 12 -20.05 -4.59 6.07
N MET A 13 -18.93 -3.84 6.06
CA MET A 13 -18.66 -2.91 4.98
C MET A 13 -17.92 -3.62 3.85
N LYS A 14 -18.31 -3.32 2.61
CA LYS A 14 -17.64 -3.81 1.42
C LYS A 14 -16.96 -2.63 0.71
N VAL A 15 -15.66 -2.73 0.52
CA VAL A 15 -14.89 -1.82 -0.33
C VAL A 15 -14.64 -2.52 -1.66
N LYS A 16 -15.00 -1.87 -2.76
CA LYS A 16 -14.67 -2.39 -4.10
C LYS A 16 -13.18 -2.15 -4.35
N VAL A 17 -12.51 -3.17 -4.84
CA VAL A 17 -11.08 -3.13 -5.17
C VAL A 17 -10.89 -3.55 -6.63
N ILE A 18 -10.12 -2.75 -7.37
CA ILE A 18 -9.61 -3.11 -8.70
C ILE A 18 -8.11 -3.32 -8.55
N ASN A 19 -7.65 -4.51 -8.85
CA ASN A 19 -6.23 -4.86 -8.84
C ASN A 19 -5.70 -4.91 -10.28
N LYS A 20 -4.87 -3.95 -10.63
CA LYS A 20 -4.16 -3.88 -11.92
C LYS A 20 -2.70 -4.32 -11.82
N SER A 21 -2.30 -4.83 -10.64
CA SER A 21 -0.95 -5.35 -10.41
C SER A 21 -0.84 -6.84 -10.77
N ASN A 22 0.39 -7.34 -10.80
CA ASN A 22 0.65 -8.79 -10.88
C ASN A 22 0.65 -9.47 -9.49
N ASN A 23 0.38 -8.72 -8.43
CA ASN A 23 0.29 -9.26 -7.07
C ASN A 23 -1.12 -9.82 -6.80
N ALA A 24 -1.21 -10.70 -5.81
CA ALA A 24 -2.50 -11.17 -5.31
C ALA A 24 -3.32 -10.00 -4.71
N ASN A 25 -4.64 -10.17 -4.69
CA ASN A 25 -5.52 -9.21 -4.02
C ASN A 25 -5.16 -9.08 -2.54
N PRO A 26 -5.24 -7.86 -1.97
CA PRO A 26 -5.14 -7.67 -0.54
C PRO A 26 -6.16 -8.54 0.21
N LYS A 27 -5.73 -9.22 1.25
CA LYS A 27 -6.59 -10.07 2.09
C LYS A 27 -6.16 -9.95 3.55
N TYR A 28 -7.10 -10.18 4.44
CA TYR A 28 -6.79 -10.35 5.85
C TYR A 28 -6.13 -11.71 6.06
N GLU A 29 -4.94 -11.75 6.65
CA GLU A 29 -4.20 -13.01 6.84
C GLU A 29 -4.78 -13.88 7.96
N THR A 30 -5.46 -13.27 8.94
CA THR A 30 -6.14 -13.97 10.03
C THR A 30 -7.54 -13.37 10.24
N PRO A 31 -8.47 -14.10 10.88
CA PRO A 31 -9.81 -13.57 11.20
C PRO A 31 -9.80 -12.32 12.10
N GLN A 32 -8.72 -12.08 12.82
CA GLN A 32 -8.57 -10.96 13.75
C GLN A 32 -7.63 -9.86 13.22
N SER A 33 -7.14 -10.00 11.99
CA SER A 33 -6.29 -8.96 11.38
C SER A 33 -7.08 -7.68 11.22
N ALA A 34 -6.52 -6.55 11.69
CA ALA A 34 -7.13 -5.22 11.54
C ALA A 34 -6.88 -4.61 10.17
N GLY A 35 -5.84 -5.05 9.47
CA GLY A 35 -5.46 -4.57 8.15
C GLY A 35 -5.02 -5.68 7.22
N CYS A 36 -4.82 -5.34 5.96
CA CYS A 36 -4.26 -6.23 4.95
C CYS A 36 -3.03 -5.59 4.30
N ASP A 37 -2.09 -6.43 3.87
CA ASP A 37 -0.88 -5.96 3.21
C ASP A 37 -1.16 -5.56 1.77
N VAL A 38 -0.60 -4.41 1.37
CA VAL A 38 -0.50 -3.99 -0.02
C VAL A 38 0.95 -4.11 -0.44
N ARG A 39 1.18 -4.64 -1.63
CA ARG A 39 2.51 -4.90 -2.16
C ARG A 39 2.90 -3.87 -3.20
N ALA A 40 4.19 -3.57 -3.29
CA ALA A 40 4.75 -2.81 -4.41
C ALA A 40 4.49 -3.56 -5.73
N ASP A 41 4.09 -2.83 -6.75
CA ASP A 41 3.91 -3.35 -8.10
C ASP A 41 4.94 -2.73 -9.04
N PHE A 42 5.90 -3.53 -9.44
CA PHE A 42 6.94 -3.11 -10.38
C PHE A 42 6.68 -3.59 -11.82
N SER A 43 5.55 -4.25 -12.08
CA SER A 43 5.24 -4.85 -13.38
C SER A 43 5.15 -3.84 -14.54
N ARG A 44 4.88 -2.58 -14.22
CA ARG A 44 4.75 -1.48 -15.19
C ARG A 44 5.87 -0.45 -15.08
N VAL A 45 6.86 -0.72 -14.25
CA VAL A 45 8.03 0.14 -14.10
C VAL A 45 9.06 -0.23 -15.16
N SER A 46 9.48 0.75 -15.93
CA SER A 46 10.44 0.58 -17.03
C SER A 46 11.32 1.83 -17.15
N PRO A 47 12.39 1.80 -17.95
CA PRO A 47 13.17 3.01 -18.24
C PRO A 47 12.34 4.16 -18.79
N GLN A 48 11.26 3.87 -19.54
CA GLN A 48 10.35 4.86 -20.10
C GLN A 48 9.29 5.33 -19.10
N ASN A 49 9.05 4.55 -18.05
CA ASN A 49 8.12 4.86 -16.97
C ASN A 49 8.76 4.51 -15.60
N PRO A 50 9.81 5.25 -15.20
CA PRO A 50 10.56 4.92 -13.99
C PRO A 50 9.80 5.31 -12.73
N ILE A 51 10.22 4.73 -11.60
CA ILE A 51 9.81 5.18 -10.26
C ILE A 51 10.32 6.60 -10.03
N LYS A 52 9.49 7.46 -9.43
CA LYS A 52 9.95 8.78 -8.96
C LYS A 52 10.76 8.60 -7.69
N LEU A 53 12.04 8.93 -7.78
CA LEU A 53 12.99 8.94 -6.67
C LEU A 53 13.20 10.38 -6.21
N PHE A 54 13.24 10.60 -4.90
CA PHE A 54 13.52 11.87 -4.25
C PHE A 54 14.69 11.71 -3.26
N GLY A 55 15.78 12.40 -3.49
CA GLY A 55 17.06 12.21 -2.80
C GLY A 55 17.96 11.24 -3.56
N ASP A 56 18.87 10.60 -2.85
CA ASP A 56 19.90 9.75 -3.42
C ASP A 56 19.45 8.28 -3.47
N GLY A 57 19.91 7.57 -4.49
CA GLY A 57 19.57 6.17 -4.68
C GLY A 57 19.79 5.73 -6.11
N GLU A 58 19.33 4.53 -6.44
CA GLU A 58 19.57 3.97 -7.76
C GLU A 58 18.41 3.08 -8.20
N ILE A 59 18.05 3.20 -9.49
CA ILE A 59 17.06 2.35 -10.13
C ILE A 59 17.78 1.57 -11.22
N ILE A 60 17.84 0.26 -11.10
CA ILE A 60 18.53 -0.61 -12.06
C ILE A 60 17.53 -1.48 -12.80
N PHE A 61 17.63 -1.47 -14.12
CA PHE A 61 16.89 -2.32 -15.03
C PHE A 61 17.82 -3.35 -15.68
N ALA A 62 17.30 -4.50 -16.03
CA ALA A 62 18.07 -5.56 -16.71
C ALA A 62 18.33 -5.25 -18.20
N GLY A 63 17.85 -4.12 -18.71
CA GLY A 63 17.98 -3.65 -20.09
C GLY A 63 16.86 -2.67 -20.46
N GLU A 64 16.87 -2.16 -21.69
CA GLU A 64 15.95 -1.08 -22.12
C GLU A 64 14.45 -1.43 -22.06
N SER A 65 14.11 -2.70 -22.11
CA SER A 65 12.71 -3.19 -22.09
C SER A 65 12.49 -4.23 -20.98
N HIS A 66 13.38 -4.32 -20.00
CA HIS A 66 13.35 -5.36 -18.99
C HIS A 66 12.79 -4.81 -17.66
N PRO A 67 12.26 -5.71 -16.82
CA PRO A 67 11.71 -5.30 -15.54
C PRO A 67 12.77 -4.70 -14.61
N LEU A 68 12.30 -3.95 -13.63
CA LEU A 68 13.11 -3.44 -12.54
C LEU A 68 13.85 -4.60 -11.86
N THR A 69 15.17 -4.49 -11.78
CA THR A 69 16.03 -5.47 -11.10
C THR A 69 16.31 -5.05 -9.67
N MET A 70 16.57 -3.77 -9.45
CA MET A 70 16.91 -3.24 -8.13
C MET A 70 16.44 -1.80 -7.96
N LEU A 71 15.93 -1.50 -6.78
CA LEU A 71 15.73 -0.14 -6.29
C LEU A 71 16.54 0.02 -5.00
N ARG A 72 17.55 0.89 -5.03
CA ARG A 72 18.29 1.31 -3.84
C ARG A 72 17.81 2.68 -3.42
N LEU A 73 17.49 2.82 -2.14
CA LEU A 73 17.20 4.09 -1.49
C LEU A 73 18.28 4.35 -0.46
N ASP A 74 18.98 5.44 -0.59
CA ASP A 74 19.95 5.86 0.44
C ASP A 74 19.20 6.46 1.65
N PRO A 75 19.78 6.46 2.85
CA PRO A 75 19.13 7.01 4.04
C PRO A 75 18.57 8.42 3.84
N GLY A 76 17.31 8.65 4.22
CA GLY A 76 16.62 9.92 4.04
C GLY A 76 15.97 10.10 2.65
N SER A 77 16.23 9.22 1.70
CA SER A 77 15.62 9.26 0.38
C SER A 77 14.21 8.65 0.37
N ARG A 78 13.41 9.03 -0.60
CA ARG A 78 12.02 8.60 -0.77
C ARG A 78 11.77 8.17 -2.20
N ALA A 79 10.84 7.23 -2.38
CA ALA A 79 10.37 6.85 -3.70
C ALA A 79 8.83 6.74 -3.71
N LEU A 80 8.24 7.11 -4.83
CA LEU A 80 6.82 6.89 -5.07
C LEU A 80 6.65 5.51 -5.70
N ILE A 81 6.18 4.56 -4.91
CA ILE A 81 6.06 3.15 -5.31
C ILE A 81 4.61 2.85 -5.71
N PRO A 82 4.36 2.41 -6.95
CA PRO A 82 3.03 2.01 -7.37
C PRO A 82 2.60 0.69 -6.67
N THR A 83 1.30 0.55 -6.44
CA THR A 83 0.70 -0.68 -5.91
C THR A 83 -0.21 -1.37 -6.91
N GLY A 84 -0.68 -0.65 -7.92
CA GLY A 84 -1.68 -1.15 -8.87
C GLY A 84 -3.06 -1.40 -8.27
N ILE A 85 -3.30 -0.98 -7.03
CA ILE A 85 -4.56 -1.16 -6.31
C ILE A 85 -5.37 0.14 -6.36
N PHE A 86 -6.62 0.02 -6.79
CA PHE A 86 -7.60 1.10 -6.83
C PHE A 86 -8.80 0.70 -5.99
N THR A 87 -9.37 1.66 -5.26
CA THR A 87 -10.46 1.39 -4.33
C THR A 87 -11.61 2.38 -4.53
N ALA A 88 -12.84 1.89 -4.37
CA ALA A 88 -14.02 2.74 -4.22
C ALA A 88 -14.46 2.66 -2.75
N ILE A 89 -14.22 3.73 -2.02
CA ILE A 89 -14.47 3.84 -0.60
C ILE A 89 -15.84 4.48 -0.41
N PRO A 90 -16.76 3.88 0.37
CA PRO A 90 -18.05 4.49 0.69
C PRO A 90 -17.89 5.84 1.40
N GLU A 91 -18.83 6.75 1.16
CA GLU A 91 -18.87 8.04 1.84
C GLU A 91 -18.90 7.89 3.37
N GLY A 92 -18.18 8.76 4.06
CA GLY A 92 -18.01 8.71 5.51
C GLY A 92 -16.92 7.77 6.01
N TYR A 93 -16.14 7.16 5.09
CA TYR A 93 -15.04 6.26 5.42
C TYR A 93 -13.74 6.68 4.72
N GLU A 94 -12.64 6.21 5.24
CA GLU A 94 -11.30 6.39 4.67
C GLU A 94 -10.52 5.08 4.70
N ILE A 95 -9.49 4.97 3.88
CA ILE A 95 -8.47 3.94 4.03
C ILE A 95 -7.20 4.59 4.56
N GLN A 96 -6.63 4.00 5.61
CA GLN A 96 -5.34 4.42 6.16
C GLN A 96 -4.23 3.52 5.66
N VAL A 97 -3.18 4.13 5.11
CA VAL A 97 -1.96 3.44 4.68
C VAL A 97 -0.91 3.60 5.75
N ARG A 98 -0.47 2.48 6.30
CA ARG A 98 0.50 2.42 7.41
C ARG A 98 1.72 1.61 7.02
N PRO A 99 2.92 1.96 7.51
CA PRO A 99 4.09 1.12 7.33
C PRO A 99 3.95 -0.19 8.11
N ARG A 100 4.57 -1.25 7.62
CA ARG A 100 4.67 -2.50 8.37
C ARG A 100 5.68 -2.34 9.51
N SER A 101 5.25 -2.65 10.73
CA SER A 101 6.07 -2.50 11.94
C SER A 101 7.42 -3.22 11.85
N GLY A 102 7.44 -4.44 11.33
CA GLY A 102 8.66 -5.21 11.17
C GLY A 102 9.66 -4.60 10.17
N LEU A 103 9.17 -4.02 9.07
CA LEU A 103 10.04 -3.32 8.11
C LEU A 103 10.55 -2.00 8.68
N SER A 104 9.70 -1.26 9.37
CA SER A 104 10.10 0.00 10.01
C SER A 104 11.16 -0.24 11.09
N LEU A 105 10.92 -1.20 11.98
CA LEU A 105 11.82 -1.47 13.09
C LEU A 105 13.16 -2.08 12.64
N LYS A 106 13.11 -3.08 11.73
CA LYS A 106 14.30 -3.88 11.38
C LYS A 106 15.08 -3.32 10.20
N LYS A 107 14.42 -2.56 9.31
CA LYS A 107 14.99 -2.09 8.05
C LYS A 107 14.96 -0.57 7.89
N GLY A 108 14.34 0.16 8.81
CA GLY A 108 14.19 1.60 8.71
C GLY A 108 13.30 2.06 7.54
N LEU A 109 12.51 1.16 6.95
CA LEU A 109 11.59 1.49 5.86
C LEU A 109 10.25 1.94 6.43
N THR A 110 9.80 3.12 6.04
CA THR A 110 8.53 3.69 6.49
C THR A 110 7.79 4.40 5.35
N CYS A 111 6.58 4.86 5.61
CA CYS A 111 5.89 5.77 4.71
C CYS A 111 6.19 7.21 5.13
N ALA A 112 6.68 8.02 4.20
CA ALA A 112 7.08 9.40 4.49
C ALA A 112 5.91 10.27 5.00
N ASN A 113 4.68 9.94 4.58
CA ASN A 113 3.44 10.61 4.99
C ASN A 113 2.62 9.76 5.98
N CYS A 114 3.24 8.97 6.82
CA CYS A 114 2.55 8.12 7.79
C CYS A 114 1.76 8.97 8.82
N VAL A 115 0.47 8.75 8.99
CA VAL A 115 -0.46 7.81 8.35
C VAL A 115 -0.98 8.42 7.06
N GLY A 116 -0.88 7.71 5.92
CA GLY A 116 -1.49 8.15 4.67
C GLY A 116 -3.01 7.96 4.70
N THR A 117 -3.77 8.94 4.20
CA THR A 117 -5.23 8.89 4.14
C THR A 117 -5.69 8.82 2.69
N ILE A 118 -6.58 7.88 2.39
CA ILE A 118 -7.27 7.79 1.10
C ILE A 118 -8.74 8.10 1.37
N ASP A 119 -9.19 9.21 0.81
CA ASP A 119 -10.57 9.70 0.96
C ASP A 119 -11.58 8.87 0.17
N ALA A 120 -12.86 9.02 0.52
CA ALA A 120 -14.00 8.38 -0.13
C ALA A 120 -14.27 8.89 -1.57
N LYS A 121 -13.30 9.47 -2.25
CA LYS A 121 -13.40 9.81 -3.67
C LYS A 121 -13.05 8.60 -4.52
N ILE A 122 -13.77 8.42 -5.63
CA ILE A 122 -13.40 7.41 -6.62
C ILE A 122 -12.13 7.93 -7.31
N ASN A 123 -10.99 7.42 -6.89
CA ASN A 123 -9.72 7.67 -7.57
C ASN A 123 -9.55 6.56 -8.62
N TYR A 124 -9.74 6.92 -9.88
CA TYR A 124 -9.45 6.07 -11.03
C TYR A 124 -7.98 6.12 -11.40
#